data_f65d372554d0fe840e6f50fe1d986fd1
#
_entry.id   f65d372554d0fe840e6f50fe1d986fd1
#
_cell.length_a   1.000
_cell.length_b   1.000
_cell.length_c   1.000
_cell.angle_alpha   90.00
_cell.angle_beta   90.00
_cell.angle_gamma   90.00
#
_symmetry.space_group_name_H-M   'P 1'
#
loop_
_entity.id
_entity.type
_entity.pdbx_description
1 polymer ?
#
loop_
_entity_poly.entity_id
_entity_poly.type
_entity_poly.pdbx_seq_one_letter_code
_entity_poly.pdbx_strand_id
1 'polypeptide(L)'
;MKNFKLVWSARSECGPNRKKNEDSIYPSTSGNNQPPFKAAVCDGLGGHVSGDIASKIAADTLNEEVEDLKKVINQANKQILQFQDDNPESLGMGTTMTVITINEDALMKIAHVGDSRCYVLSDRNLVKVTEDQNVPGYQNVLKQALGSNAVSYTHLTLPTRLRV
;
A
#
# COMPACT_ATOMS: atom_id res chain seq x y z
N MET A 1 15.73 -24.79 -1.18
CA MET A 1 14.59 -23.83 -1.12
C MET A 1 13.54 -24.42 -0.20
N LYS A 2 13.06 -23.65 0.78
CA LYS A 2 11.94 -24.11 1.62
C LYS A 2 10.66 -23.98 0.79
N ASN A 3 10.02 -25.09 0.51
CA ASN A 3 8.75 -25.09 -0.21
C ASN A 3 7.65 -24.68 0.78
N PHE A 4 7.14 -23.43 0.69
CA PHE A 4 6.06 -22.95 1.51
C PHE A 4 4.97 -22.31 0.64
N LYS A 5 3.76 -22.32 1.15
CA LYS A 5 2.59 -21.78 0.50
C LYS A 5 2.09 -20.56 1.27
N LEU A 6 1.80 -19.49 0.56
CA LEU A 6 1.17 -18.31 1.10
C LEU A 6 -0.36 -18.46 0.99
N VAL A 7 -1.06 -18.05 2.02
CA VAL A 7 -2.52 -17.92 2.04
C VAL A 7 -2.83 -16.51 2.50
N TRP A 8 -3.73 -15.82 1.80
CA TRP A 8 -4.17 -14.49 2.18
C TRP A 8 -5.67 -14.33 2.10
N SER A 9 -6.19 -13.41 2.89
CA SER A 9 -7.57 -12.96 2.81
C SER A 9 -7.58 -11.46 2.52
N ALA A 10 -8.44 -11.05 1.60
CA ALA A 10 -8.54 -9.67 1.14
C ALA A 10 -9.99 -9.21 1.23
N ARG A 11 -10.20 -8.01 1.78
CA ARG A 11 -11.51 -7.37 1.90
C ARG A 11 -11.34 -5.86 1.86
N SER A 12 -12.18 -5.19 1.07
CA SER A 12 -12.34 -3.74 1.07
C SER A 12 -13.84 -3.43 0.98
N GLU A 13 -14.33 -2.55 1.84
CA GLU A 13 -15.75 -2.19 1.90
C GLU A 13 -15.92 -0.69 2.08
N CYS A 14 -16.91 -0.15 1.41
CA CYS A 14 -17.32 1.24 1.62
C CYS A 14 -17.85 1.44 3.03
N GLY A 15 -17.34 2.41 3.75
CA GLY A 15 -17.86 2.77 5.07
C GLY A 15 -19.33 3.23 5.01
N PRO A 16 -20.14 3.00 6.08
CA PRO A 16 -21.58 3.24 6.06
C PRO A 16 -21.97 4.71 5.80
N ASN A 17 -21.09 5.64 6.08
CA ASN A 17 -21.30 7.08 5.88
C ASN A 17 -20.61 7.63 4.61
N ARG A 18 -20.02 6.75 3.81
CA ARG A 18 -19.33 7.14 2.56
C ARG A 18 -20.19 6.83 1.35
N LYS A 19 -20.16 7.69 0.34
CA LYS A 19 -20.87 7.47 -0.94
C LYS A 19 -20.08 6.54 -1.87
N LYS A 20 -18.76 6.46 -1.67
CA LYS A 20 -17.84 5.71 -2.52
C LYS A 20 -16.73 5.11 -1.67
N ASN A 21 -16.27 3.93 -2.04
CA ASN A 21 -15.06 3.36 -1.48
C ASN A 21 -13.86 3.96 -2.22
N GLU A 22 -12.99 4.66 -1.49
CA GLU A 22 -11.78 5.26 -2.03
C GLU A 22 -10.54 4.38 -1.76
N ASP A 23 -10.73 3.25 -1.08
CA ASP A 23 -9.66 2.29 -0.81
C ASP A 23 -9.48 1.29 -1.97
N SER A 24 -8.24 0.99 -2.28
CA SER A 24 -7.87 -0.09 -3.19
C SER A 24 -6.91 -1.06 -2.52
N ILE A 25 -7.05 -2.34 -2.85
CA ILE A 25 -6.20 -3.41 -2.32
C ILE A 25 -5.66 -4.29 -3.44
N TYR A 26 -4.46 -4.82 -3.24
CA TYR A 26 -3.86 -5.81 -4.12
C TYR A 26 -3.32 -7.00 -3.29
N PRO A 27 -3.60 -8.27 -3.66
CA PRO A 27 -4.61 -8.69 -4.62
C PRO A 27 -6.02 -8.29 -4.17
N SER A 28 -6.94 -8.06 -5.11
CA SER A 28 -8.33 -7.66 -4.82
C SER A 28 -9.19 -8.79 -4.27
N THR A 29 -8.72 -10.03 -4.36
CA THR A 29 -9.42 -11.23 -3.91
C THR A 29 -8.54 -12.07 -3.00
N SER A 30 -9.18 -12.81 -2.07
CA SER A 30 -8.50 -13.82 -1.24
C SER A 30 -7.97 -14.97 -2.10
N GLY A 31 -6.90 -15.62 -1.65
CA GLY A 31 -6.29 -16.68 -2.42
C GLY A 31 -5.12 -17.37 -1.74
N ASN A 32 -4.41 -18.15 -2.54
CA ASN A 32 -3.18 -18.80 -2.11
C ASN A 32 -2.24 -19.00 -3.31
N ASN A 33 -0.94 -18.90 -3.09
CA ASN A 33 0.09 -19.13 -4.10
C ASN A 33 1.43 -19.50 -3.46
N GLN A 34 2.39 -19.86 -4.28
CA GLN A 34 3.80 -19.88 -3.89
C GLN A 34 4.42 -18.49 -4.08
N PRO A 35 5.53 -18.16 -3.39
CA PRO A 35 6.28 -16.96 -3.64
C PRO A 35 6.87 -16.96 -5.08
N PRO A 36 7.16 -15.78 -5.65
CA PRO A 36 7.04 -14.47 -5.01
C PRO A 36 5.59 -13.97 -4.86
N PHE A 37 5.34 -13.17 -3.84
CA PHE A 37 4.03 -12.62 -3.53
C PHE A 37 4.12 -11.12 -3.26
N LYS A 38 3.10 -10.38 -3.71
CA LYS A 38 2.96 -8.94 -3.46
C LYS A 38 1.57 -8.67 -2.89
N ALA A 39 1.48 -7.75 -1.96
CA ALA A 39 0.19 -7.23 -1.50
C ALA A 39 0.32 -5.76 -1.12
N ALA A 40 -0.76 -5.00 -1.30
CA ALA A 40 -0.84 -3.60 -0.88
C ALA A 40 -2.24 -3.22 -0.40
N VAL A 41 -2.24 -2.18 0.43
CA VAL A 41 -3.42 -1.40 0.80
C VAL A 41 -3.13 0.06 0.46
N CYS A 42 -4.08 0.70 -0.23
CA CYS A 42 -4.01 2.09 -0.65
C CYS A 42 -5.32 2.78 -0.23
N ASP A 43 -5.23 3.79 0.64
CA ASP A 43 -6.36 4.60 1.11
C ASP A 43 -6.35 5.92 0.35
N GLY A 44 -7.37 6.12 -0.48
CA GLY A 44 -7.48 7.29 -1.35
C GLY A 44 -7.85 8.56 -0.59
N LEU A 45 -7.05 9.59 -0.79
CA LEU A 45 -7.22 10.89 -0.19
C LEU A 45 -7.98 11.82 -1.11
N GLY A 46 -8.94 12.51 -0.60
CA GLY A 46 -9.52 13.56 -1.35
C GLY A 46 -11.02 13.72 -1.30
N GLY A 47 -11.65 13.68 -0.17
CA GLY A 47 -13.11 13.91 0.03
C GLY A 47 -13.86 14.81 -0.98
N HIS A 48 -13.20 15.27 -2.01
CA HIS A 48 -13.74 16.04 -3.14
C HIS A 48 -13.27 15.58 -4.52
N VAL A 49 -12.09 14.90 -4.68
CA VAL A 49 -11.53 14.66 -6.02
C VAL A 49 -10.78 13.34 -6.07
N SER A 50 -11.39 12.31 -6.68
CA SER A 50 -10.68 11.16 -7.32
C SER A 50 -9.70 10.36 -6.44
N GLY A 51 -9.92 10.29 -5.12
CA GLY A 51 -9.10 9.45 -4.21
C GLY A 51 -9.15 7.98 -4.61
N ASP A 52 -10.30 7.51 -5.06
CA ASP A 52 -10.48 6.16 -5.60
C ASP A 52 -9.66 5.89 -6.87
N ILE A 53 -9.46 6.91 -7.72
CA ILE A 53 -8.60 6.79 -8.90
C ILE A 53 -7.14 6.70 -8.47
N ALA A 54 -6.71 7.56 -7.53
CA ALA A 54 -5.34 7.55 -7.02
C ALA A 54 -4.99 6.22 -6.35
N SER A 55 -5.85 5.70 -5.46
CA SER A 55 -5.64 4.42 -4.80
C SER A 55 -5.61 3.25 -5.79
N LYS A 56 -6.48 3.30 -6.82
CA LYS A 56 -6.51 2.29 -7.87
C LYS A 56 -5.23 2.30 -8.71
N ILE A 57 -4.77 3.48 -9.15
CA ILE A 57 -3.51 3.62 -9.89
C ILE A 57 -2.35 3.02 -9.07
N ALA A 58 -2.27 3.35 -7.77
CA ALA A 58 -1.24 2.83 -6.89
C ALA A 58 -1.29 1.30 -6.76
N ALA A 59 -2.46 0.72 -6.55
CA ALA A 59 -2.62 -0.74 -6.45
C ALA A 59 -2.31 -1.45 -7.79
N ASP A 60 -2.69 -0.87 -8.91
CA ASP A 60 -2.50 -1.45 -10.24
C ASP A 60 -1.01 -1.51 -10.66
N THR A 61 -0.12 -0.69 -10.08
CA THR A 61 1.33 -0.79 -10.33
C THR A 61 1.92 -2.14 -9.92
N LEU A 62 1.25 -2.89 -9.03
CA LEU A 62 1.69 -4.21 -8.59
C LEU A 62 1.43 -5.33 -9.62
N ASN A 63 0.64 -5.07 -10.66
CA ASN A 63 0.48 -5.99 -11.79
C ASN A 63 1.76 -6.07 -12.65
N GLU A 64 2.65 -5.08 -12.53
CA GLU A 64 3.91 -5.08 -13.26
C GLU A 64 4.99 -5.90 -12.55
N GLU A 65 5.93 -6.47 -13.31
CA GLU A 65 7.07 -7.22 -12.75
C GLU A 65 8.11 -6.27 -12.15
N VAL A 66 7.82 -5.70 -10.99
CA VAL A 66 8.75 -4.84 -10.25
C VAL A 66 9.05 -5.48 -8.90
N GLU A 67 10.29 -5.88 -8.67
CA GLU A 67 10.74 -6.45 -7.39
C GLU A 67 11.17 -5.39 -6.37
N ASP A 68 11.60 -4.23 -6.85
CA ASP A 68 12.11 -3.15 -6.00
C ASP A 68 10.94 -2.25 -5.54
N LEU A 69 10.62 -2.31 -4.26
CA LEU A 69 9.55 -1.52 -3.66
C LEU A 69 9.75 0.00 -3.81
N LYS A 70 11.00 0.46 -3.90
CA LYS A 70 11.29 1.87 -4.21
C LYS A 70 10.79 2.25 -5.60
N LYS A 71 11.02 1.37 -6.57
CA LYS A 71 10.52 1.59 -7.94
C LYS A 71 9.01 1.55 -7.98
N VAL A 72 8.35 0.63 -7.25
CA VAL A 72 6.89 0.56 -7.14
C VAL A 72 6.32 1.88 -6.62
N ILE A 73 6.81 2.39 -5.49
CA ILE A 73 6.36 3.65 -4.90
C ILE A 73 6.56 4.83 -5.87
N ASN A 74 7.75 4.93 -6.47
CA ASN A 74 8.05 6.02 -7.40
C ASN A 74 7.21 5.95 -8.67
N GLN A 75 6.94 4.76 -9.19
CA GLN A 75 6.12 4.55 -10.36
C GLN A 75 4.66 4.89 -10.08
N ALA A 76 4.11 4.42 -8.96
CA ALA A 76 2.76 4.78 -8.53
C ALA A 76 2.62 6.30 -8.41
N ASN A 77 3.56 6.96 -7.74
CA ASN A 77 3.54 8.42 -7.62
C ASN A 77 3.60 9.12 -8.97
N LYS A 78 4.49 8.67 -9.87
CA LYS A 78 4.60 9.25 -11.21
C LYS A 78 3.32 9.09 -12.03
N GLN A 79 2.67 7.93 -11.96
CA GLN A 79 1.42 7.67 -12.69
C GLN A 79 0.27 8.52 -12.15
N ILE A 80 0.20 8.72 -10.82
CA ILE A 80 -0.80 9.61 -10.21
C ILE A 80 -0.58 11.05 -10.65
N LEU A 81 0.67 11.55 -10.60
CA LEU A 81 0.99 12.91 -11.06
C LEU A 81 0.69 13.11 -12.54
N GLN A 82 1.04 12.14 -13.39
CA GLN A 82 0.71 12.17 -14.82
C GLN A 82 -0.80 12.24 -15.05
N PHE A 83 -1.58 11.47 -14.27
CA PHE A 83 -3.03 11.50 -14.37
C PHE A 83 -3.59 12.88 -13.99
N GLN A 84 -3.04 13.55 -12.96
CA GLN A 84 -3.42 14.92 -12.59
C GLN A 84 -3.10 15.93 -13.70
N ASP A 85 -1.94 15.78 -14.36
CA ASP A 85 -1.54 16.66 -15.47
C ASP A 85 -2.49 16.51 -16.68
N ASP A 86 -2.92 15.28 -16.96
CA ASP A 86 -3.83 14.97 -18.06
C ASP A 86 -5.32 15.28 -17.73
N ASN A 87 -5.67 15.39 -16.44
CA ASN A 87 -7.03 15.61 -15.93
C ASN A 87 -7.03 16.67 -14.83
N PRO A 88 -7.07 17.97 -15.20
CA PRO A 88 -6.98 19.08 -14.23
C PRO A 88 -8.03 19.06 -13.10
N GLU A 89 -9.19 18.46 -13.35
CA GLU A 89 -10.24 18.26 -12.33
C GLU A 89 -9.81 17.27 -11.23
N SER A 90 -8.78 16.48 -11.47
CA SER A 90 -8.20 15.52 -10.50
C SER A 90 -7.00 16.08 -9.73
N LEU A 91 -6.71 17.37 -9.91
CA LEU A 91 -5.59 18.03 -9.23
C LEU A 91 -5.73 17.94 -7.70
N GLY A 92 -4.68 17.45 -7.04
CA GLY A 92 -4.66 17.27 -5.59
C GLY A 92 -5.20 15.93 -5.13
N MET A 93 -5.56 15.00 -6.04
CA MET A 93 -5.82 13.62 -5.64
C MET A 93 -4.56 12.96 -5.10
N GLY A 94 -4.73 12.04 -4.18
CA GLY A 94 -3.61 11.30 -3.62
C GLY A 94 -4.06 10.01 -2.94
N THR A 95 -3.10 9.24 -2.48
CA THR A 95 -3.37 8.01 -1.75
C THR A 95 -2.22 7.66 -0.81
N THR A 96 -2.52 6.94 0.26
CA THR A 96 -1.52 6.18 1.01
C THR A 96 -1.08 4.97 0.18
N MET A 97 0.03 4.35 0.55
CA MET A 97 0.39 3.01 0.06
C MET A 97 1.21 2.27 1.10
N THR A 98 0.69 1.15 1.56
CA THR A 98 1.47 0.18 2.33
C THR A 98 1.57 -1.10 1.52
N VAL A 99 2.78 -1.40 1.05
CA VAL A 99 3.05 -2.52 0.14
C VAL A 99 4.04 -3.49 0.76
N ILE A 100 3.78 -4.79 0.60
CA ILE A 100 4.67 -5.87 1.01
C ILE A 100 5.05 -6.73 -0.19
N THR A 101 6.26 -7.29 -0.13
CA THR A 101 6.69 -8.40 -0.99
C THR A 101 7.24 -9.53 -0.13
N ILE A 102 7.01 -10.78 -0.54
CA ILE A 102 7.57 -11.97 0.10
C ILE A 102 8.24 -12.79 -1.00
N ASN A 103 9.54 -13.02 -0.84
CA ASN A 103 10.33 -13.79 -1.81
C ASN A 103 10.38 -15.29 -1.48
N GLU A 104 11.04 -16.06 -2.31
CA GLU A 104 11.21 -17.51 -2.17
C GLU A 104 11.97 -17.94 -0.90
N ASP A 105 12.78 -17.06 -0.33
CA ASP A 105 13.50 -17.28 0.94
C ASP A 105 12.65 -16.94 2.16
N ALA A 106 11.36 -16.64 1.97
CA ALA A 106 10.47 -16.14 3.02
C ALA A 106 10.93 -14.82 3.65
N LEU A 107 11.61 -13.98 2.89
CA LEU A 107 11.98 -12.65 3.31
C LEU A 107 10.87 -11.68 2.92
N MET A 108 10.31 -10.99 3.89
CA MET A 108 9.30 -9.94 3.67
C MET A 108 9.97 -8.57 3.65
N LYS A 109 9.68 -7.80 2.60
CA LYS A 109 10.02 -6.38 2.52
C LYS A 109 8.74 -5.57 2.57
N ILE A 110 8.79 -4.41 3.20
CA ILE A 110 7.67 -3.48 3.36
C ILE A 110 8.12 -2.11 2.90
N ALA A 111 7.31 -1.42 2.08
CA ALA A 111 7.43 0.01 1.86
C ALA A 111 6.11 0.70 2.22
N HIS A 112 6.20 1.90 2.79
CA HIS A 112 5.05 2.56 3.38
C HIS A 112 5.09 4.07 3.16
N VAL A 113 3.95 4.61 2.72
CA VAL A 113 3.66 6.04 2.60
C VAL A 113 2.26 6.29 3.18
N GLY A 114 2.13 7.22 4.12
CA GLY A 114 0.86 7.62 4.72
C GLY A 114 0.64 7.09 6.13
N ASP A 115 -0.59 6.74 6.48
CA ASP A 115 -0.99 6.26 7.81
C ASP A 115 -1.73 4.91 7.81
N SER A 116 -1.82 4.25 6.66
CA SER A 116 -2.24 2.84 6.59
C SER A 116 -1.25 1.95 7.33
N ARG A 117 -1.72 0.94 8.05
CA ARG A 117 -0.89 0.23 9.02
C ARG A 117 -0.62 -1.21 8.61
N CYS A 118 0.61 -1.64 8.81
CA CYS A 118 1.01 -3.05 8.72
C CYS A 118 1.33 -3.59 10.12
N TYR A 119 0.82 -4.78 10.41
CA TYR A 119 1.08 -5.49 11.65
C TYR A 119 1.61 -6.88 11.35
N VAL A 120 2.54 -7.33 12.16
CA VAL A 120 3.08 -8.70 12.11
C VAL A 120 2.75 -9.39 13.43
N LEU A 121 2.17 -10.59 13.32
CA LEU A 121 1.96 -11.47 14.46
C LEU A 121 3.18 -12.38 14.63
N SER A 122 3.89 -12.22 15.74
CA SER A 122 5.03 -13.06 16.11
C SER A 122 4.88 -13.54 17.55
N ASP A 123 4.98 -14.84 17.77
CA ASP A 123 4.93 -15.44 19.11
C ASP A 123 3.75 -14.97 19.98
N ARG A 124 2.55 -14.83 19.37
CA ARG A 124 1.30 -14.28 19.96
C ARG A 124 1.30 -12.79 20.24
N ASN A 125 2.34 -12.07 19.82
CA ASN A 125 2.38 -10.62 19.93
C ASN A 125 2.09 -9.98 18.56
N LEU A 126 1.13 -9.08 18.52
CA LEU A 126 0.83 -8.27 17.35
C LEU A 126 1.67 -6.99 17.41
N VAL A 127 2.60 -6.84 16.48
CA VAL A 127 3.53 -5.71 16.43
C VAL A 127 3.21 -4.85 15.22
N LYS A 128 2.93 -3.57 15.43
CA LYS A 128 2.84 -2.57 14.36
C LYS A 128 4.25 -2.30 13.81
N VAL A 129 4.45 -2.52 12.52
CA VAL A 129 5.76 -2.38 11.87
C VAL A 129 5.85 -1.13 10.98
N THR A 130 4.75 -0.42 10.77
CA THR A 130 4.72 0.88 10.10
C THR A 130 4.58 2.01 11.12
N GLU A 131 5.05 3.20 10.76
CA GLU A 131 4.86 4.44 11.54
C GLU A 131 3.93 5.37 10.76
N ASP A 132 2.86 5.84 11.44
CA ASP A 132 1.86 6.71 10.82
C ASP A 132 2.51 8.06 10.47
N GLN A 133 2.45 8.47 9.22
CA GLN A 133 3.08 9.69 8.70
C GLN A 133 2.10 10.88 8.73
N ASN A 134 1.59 11.20 9.93
CA ASN A 134 0.68 12.33 10.14
C ASN A 134 1.44 13.58 10.58
N VAL A 135 0.83 14.74 10.35
CA VAL A 135 1.36 16.01 10.87
C VAL A 135 1.23 16.03 12.39
N PRO A 136 2.30 16.34 13.15
CA PRO A 136 2.25 16.39 14.61
C PRO A 136 1.09 17.26 15.10
N GLY A 137 0.25 16.70 15.98
CA GLY A 137 -0.95 17.38 16.52
C GLY A 137 -2.19 17.30 15.63
N TYR A 138 -2.09 16.76 14.42
CA TYR A 138 -3.22 16.63 13.46
C TYR A 138 -3.31 15.20 12.93
N GLN A 139 -4.05 14.34 13.65
CA GLN A 139 -4.13 12.91 13.32
C GLN A 139 -4.75 12.59 11.95
N ASN A 140 -5.55 13.51 11.40
CA ASN A 140 -6.22 13.33 10.11
C ASN A 140 -5.52 14.09 8.96
N VAL A 141 -4.31 14.61 9.18
CA VAL A 141 -3.55 15.33 8.16
C VAL A 141 -2.27 14.56 7.89
N LEU A 142 -2.18 14.00 6.69
CA LEU A 142 -1.01 13.26 6.26
C LEU A 142 0.16 14.21 5.98
N LYS A 143 1.33 13.81 6.43
CA LYS A 143 2.61 14.43 6.09
C LYS A 143 3.12 13.98 4.74
N GLN A 144 2.75 12.75 4.33
CA GLN A 144 3.19 12.10 3.11
C GLN A 144 2.04 11.34 2.46
N ALA A 145 1.88 11.52 1.15
CA ALA A 145 0.96 10.78 0.30
C ALA A 145 1.52 10.67 -1.12
N LEU A 146 1.17 9.62 -1.85
CA LEU A 146 1.38 9.56 -3.29
C LEU A 146 0.47 10.56 -3.99
N GLY A 147 0.93 11.10 -5.12
CA GLY A 147 0.26 12.22 -5.82
C GLY A 147 0.83 13.59 -5.43
N SER A 148 1.87 13.65 -4.59
CA SER A 148 2.60 14.86 -4.23
C SER A 148 3.97 14.92 -4.91
N ASN A 149 4.51 16.15 -5.11
CA ASN A 149 5.78 16.36 -5.80
C ASN A 149 7.01 15.79 -5.08
N ALA A 150 6.94 15.61 -3.75
CA ALA A 150 8.02 15.05 -2.96
C ALA A 150 7.47 13.94 -2.06
N VAL A 151 7.81 12.69 -2.35
CA VAL A 151 7.42 11.54 -1.56
C VAL A 151 8.62 10.92 -0.87
N SER A 152 8.57 10.86 0.47
CA SER A 152 9.45 10.03 1.28
C SER A 152 8.72 8.77 1.71
N TYR A 153 9.39 7.64 1.66
CA TYR A 153 8.81 6.36 2.09
C TYR A 153 9.71 5.70 3.14
N THR A 154 9.07 4.94 4.03
CA THR A 154 9.78 4.08 4.98
C THR A 154 9.94 2.69 4.38
N HIS A 155 11.14 2.13 4.46
CA HIS A 155 11.45 0.78 3.98
C HIS A 155 11.94 -0.10 5.13
N LEU A 156 11.33 -1.27 5.28
CA LEU A 156 11.68 -2.27 6.29
C LEU A 156 11.91 -3.62 5.62
N THR A 157 12.88 -4.38 6.15
CA THR A 157 13.11 -5.78 5.76
C THR A 157 12.97 -6.64 7.00
N LEU A 158 12.06 -7.60 6.97
CA LEU A 158 11.78 -8.50 8.08
C LEU A 158 12.01 -9.95 7.65
N PRO A 159 12.84 -10.71 8.39
CA PRO A 159 12.88 -12.15 8.21
C PRO A 159 11.55 -12.74 8.69
N THR A 160 10.77 -13.32 7.78
CA THR A 160 9.61 -14.11 8.17
C THR A 160 10.11 -15.45 8.69
N ARG A 161 10.19 -15.60 10.00
CA ARG A 161 10.37 -16.92 10.62
C ARG A 161 9.03 -17.65 10.53
N LEU A 162 8.79 -18.29 9.39
CA LEU A 162 7.73 -19.29 9.31
C LEU A 162 8.16 -20.43 10.24
N ARG A 163 7.53 -20.53 11.42
CA ARG A 163 7.57 -21.77 12.19
C ARG A 163 6.75 -22.80 11.41
N VAL A 164 7.43 -23.78 10.86
CA VAL A 164 6.85 -25.02 10.38
C VAL A 164 6.48 -25.86 11.57
#